data_277ae56ff160d40f5b5b1996ea8b516d
#
_entry.id   277ae56ff160d40f5b5b1996ea8b516d
#
_cell.length_a   1.000
_cell.length_b   1.000
_cell.length_c   1.000
_cell.angle_alpha   90.00
_cell.angle_beta   90.00
_cell.angle_gamma   90.00
#
_symmetry.space_group_name_H-M   'P 1'
#
loop_
_entity.id
_entity.type
_entity.pdbx_description
1 polymer ?
#
loop_
_entity_poly.entity_id
_entity_poly.type
_entity_poly.pdbx_seq_one_letter_code
_entity_poly.pdbx_strand_id
1 'polypeptide(L)'
;MEKFKSAKILLSSTKDHTFSSVDLGINIWEEMLQSFEKLLDKPTFALVKSLKPTKTSEPIPPNTILLECPTEQVKEWIEKNLGQVIKLEASKKGIFIKLINAPKTSVPSGISKDSVPSGMSRIFADQKYVLSYTDTNLSAKYNFDNFIVGKQNEVAYKAALDVAINENSIYNPLFIYGRVGSGKTHLLQAVGNKAYALNKNVLYTSMNDFTEEMVYYLKSGNIMAFREKYKNIDILLIDDIQFLSGKERTQIELFNIFNHLFQHNKHILFASDKHPRDIKDISERLVSRFEGGLLVETNIDDHIKLSIIKQKIQIYGLNVDDRLISYIKDNTTNNAREIEGLVIQIKAKGLSILEAIDNHQNIDNLTSKDSTSTNINTIKKIVASYFNISIDILAKSFKNKKYATAKHIAIFLSRELTNLSLSEIASHFNIKSHSSVAHSIKKIEKALKEDKTIQYSVFSIKEIIKRQK
;
A
#
# COMPACT_ATOMS: atom_id res chain seq x y z
N MET A 1 -5.22 -18.59 30.48
CA MET A 1 -5.68 -17.55 31.43
C MET A 1 -5.06 -17.66 32.83
N GLU A 2 -4.32 -18.67 33.16
CA GLU A 2 -3.71 -18.80 34.51
C GLU A 2 -2.31 -18.18 34.69
N LYS A 3 -1.58 -17.90 33.61
CA LYS A 3 -0.26 -17.24 33.68
C LYS A 3 -0.28 -15.72 33.89
N PHE A 4 -1.43 -15.06 33.74
CA PHE A 4 -1.57 -13.64 34.00
C PHE A 4 -1.92 -13.29 35.47
N LYS A 5 -2.29 -14.26 36.27
CA LYS A 5 -2.55 -14.04 37.71
C LYS A 5 -1.28 -14.01 38.55
N SER A 6 -0.19 -14.64 38.13
CA SER A 6 1.05 -14.74 38.91
C SER A 6 1.82 -13.43 39.01
N ALA A 7 1.80 -12.58 37.98
CA ALA A 7 2.49 -11.29 38.02
C ALA A 7 1.75 -10.22 38.86
N LYS A 8 0.42 -10.34 39.02
CA LYS A 8 -0.38 -9.42 39.85
C LYS A 8 -0.38 -9.79 41.33
N ILE A 9 -0.09 -11.03 41.66
CA ILE A 9 0.00 -11.56 43.05
C ILE A 9 1.35 -11.21 43.68
N LEU A 10 2.43 -11.12 42.90
CA LEU A 10 3.75 -10.67 43.38
C LEU A 10 3.84 -9.19 43.72
N LEU A 11 2.93 -8.37 43.21
CA LEU A 11 2.87 -6.92 43.51
C LEU A 11 1.96 -6.57 44.72
N SER A 12 1.22 -7.53 45.30
CA SER A 12 0.28 -7.28 46.39
C SER A 12 0.63 -7.92 47.72
N SER A 13 1.75 -8.66 47.87
CA SER A 13 2.07 -9.43 49.09
C SER A 13 3.43 -9.15 49.75
N THR A 14 4.06 -8.00 49.45
CA THR A 14 5.23 -7.57 50.21
C THR A 14 5.06 -6.16 50.76
N LYS A 15 4.31 -6.05 51.86
CA LYS A 15 4.61 -5.06 52.89
C LYS A 15 5.87 -5.63 53.61
N ASP A 16 6.88 -4.74 53.74
CA ASP A 16 8.18 -4.97 54.41
C ASP A 16 9.22 -5.77 53.57
N HIS A 17 9.82 -5.11 52.61
CA HIS A 17 11.26 -5.05 52.33
C HIS A 17 11.45 -4.04 51.21
N THR A 18 12.20 -2.98 51.46
CA THR A 18 12.57 -1.90 50.54
C THR A 18 13.53 -2.44 49.44
N PHE A 19 13.03 -3.19 48.48
CA PHE A 19 13.73 -3.38 47.20
C PHE A 19 13.65 -2.09 46.44
N SER A 20 14.79 -1.47 46.12
CA SER A 20 14.82 -0.25 45.34
C SER A 20 14.29 -0.57 43.93
N SER A 21 13.59 0.38 43.30
CA SER A 21 13.05 0.24 41.94
C SER A 21 14.14 -0.13 40.88
N VAL A 22 15.41 0.00 41.27
CA VAL A 22 16.58 -0.36 40.45
C VAL A 22 16.90 -1.83 40.52
N ASP A 23 16.77 -2.46 41.68
CA ASP A 23 17.08 -3.92 41.85
C ASP A 23 16.07 -4.74 41.04
N LEU A 24 14.80 -4.30 40.97
CA LEU A 24 13.80 -4.91 40.09
C LEU A 24 14.13 -4.68 38.62
N GLY A 25 14.60 -3.47 38.22
CA GLY A 25 15.03 -3.14 36.89
C GLY A 25 16.25 -3.94 36.42
N ILE A 26 17.21 -4.20 37.29
CA ILE A 26 18.39 -5.00 37.02
C ILE A 26 17.98 -6.49 36.75
N ASN A 27 17.13 -7.05 37.57
CA ASN A 27 16.67 -8.42 37.40
C ASN A 27 15.90 -8.61 36.07
N ILE A 28 15.02 -7.68 35.73
CA ILE A 28 14.27 -7.73 34.47
C ILE A 28 15.22 -7.56 33.26
N TRP A 29 16.23 -6.70 33.38
CA TRP A 29 17.23 -6.53 32.33
C TRP A 29 18.08 -7.79 32.12
N GLU A 30 18.50 -8.47 33.20
CA GLU A 30 19.24 -9.74 33.12
C GLU A 30 18.41 -10.84 32.43
N GLU A 31 17.11 -10.93 32.73
CA GLU A 31 16.22 -11.86 32.04
C GLU A 31 16.09 -11.52 30.55
N MET A 32 16.07 -10.24 30.20
CA MET A 32 16.05 -9.82 28.82
C MET A 32 17.37 -10.15 28.11
N LEU A 33 18.50 -10.00 28.77
CA LEU A 33 19.79 -10.40 28.21
C LEU A 33 19.83 -11.88 27.86
N GLN A 34 19.22 -12.77 28.67
CA GLN A 34 19.12 -14.20 28.33
C GLN A 34 18.27 -14.45 27.07
N SER A 35 17.26 -13.62 26.81
CA SER A 35 16.50 -13.68 25.59
C SER A 35 17.30 -13.18 24.41
N PHE A 36 18.01 -12.06 24.55
CA PHE A 36 18.87 -11.48 23.52
C PHE A 36 20.06 -12.38 23.15
N GLU A 37 20.62 -13.14 24.11
CA GLU A 37 21.69 -14.10 23.84
C GLU A 37 21.29 -15.21 22.87
N LYS A 38 19.98 -15.53 22.83
CA LYS A 38 19.41 -16.52 21.90
C LYS A 38 18.99 -15.90 20.54
N LEU A 39 18.77 -14.61 20.51
CA LEU A 39 18.21 -13.90 19.36
C LEU A 39 19.27 -13.16 18.54
N LEU A 40 20.36 -12.74 19.19
CA LEU A 40 21.39 -11.89 18.59
C LEU A 40 22.67 -12.67 18.37
N ASP A 41 23.43 -12.28 17.37
CA ASP A 41 24.79 -12.76 17.17
C ASP A 41 25.75 -12.28 18.28
N LYS A 42 26.86 -12.98 18.46
CA LYS A 42 27.81 -12.71 19.56
C LYS A 42 28.29 -11.25 19.63
N PRO A 43 28.69 -10.59 18.51
CA PRO A 43 29.11 -9.19 18.54
C PRO A 43 27.97 -8.24 18.94
N THR A 44 26.78 -8.39 18.38
CA THR A 44 25.60 -7.58 18.69
C THR A 44 25.15 -7.78 20.13
N PHE A 45 25.16 -9.02 20.61
CA PHE A 45 24.88 -9.33 22.02
C PHE A 45 25.89 -8.67 22.97
N ALA A 46 27.17 -8.63 22.61
CA ALA A 46 28.21 -7.96 23.42
C ALA A 46 27.93 -6.46 23.56
N LEU A 47 27.42 -5.79 22.51
CA LEU A 47 26.99 -4.39 22.57
C LEU A 47 25.77 -4.20 23.48
N VAL A 48 24.74 -5.04 23.37
CA VAL A 48 23.57 -4.98 24.25
C VAL A 48 23.95 -5.26 25.69
N LYS A 49 24.86 -6.20 25.94
CA LYS A 49 25.38 -6.52 27.26
C LYS A 49 26.20 -5.36 27.87
N SER A 50 26.76 -4.47 27.07
CA SER A 50 27.48 -3.30 27.56
C SER A 50 26.58 -2.21 28.15
N LEU A 51 25.26 -2.28 27.90
CA LEU A 51 24.27 -1.36 28.47
C LEU A 51 24.07 -1.64 29.96
N LYS A 52 24.04 -0.59 30.76
CA LYS A 52 23.88 -0.72 32.22
C LYS A 52 22.61 -0.04 32.70
N PRO A 53 21.73 -0.72 33.46
CA PRO A 53 20.62 -0.06 34.13
C PRO A 53 21.15 1.03 35.08
N THR A 54 20.55 2.24 35.01
CA THR A 54 21.00 3.39 35.79
C THR A 54 19.83 4.17 36.38
N LYS A 55 20.11 5.07 37.31
CA LYS A 55 19.14 5.99 37.94
C LYS A 55 19.28 7.37 37.32
N THR A 56 18.18 8.12 37.31
CA THR A 56 18.17 9.55 37.02
C THR A 56 17.47 10.30 38.13
N SER A 57 17.83 11.57 38.29
CA SER A 57 17.13 12.51 39.17
C SER A 57 15.86 13.09 38.54
N GLU A 58 15.67 12.88 37.22
CA GLU A 58 14.47 13.35 36.52
C GLU A 58 13.28 12.40 36.74
N PRO A 59 12.05 12.92 36.79
CA PRO A 59 10.85 12.08 36.87
C PRO A 59 10.72 11.21 35.59
N ILE A 60 10.63 9.90 35.78
CA ILE A 60 10.47 8.92 34.69
C ILE A 60 9.06 8.33 34.74
N PRO A 61 8.45 8.01 33.58
CA PRO A 61 7.19 7.29 33.55
C PRO A 61 7.27 5.97 34.33
N PRO A 62 6.19 5.52 34.97
CA PRO A 62 6.18 4.23 35.67
C PRO A 62 6.53 3.10 34.71
N ASN A 63 7.17 2.07 35.24
CA ASN A 63 7.65 0.89 34.51
C ASN A 63 8.69 1.19 33.39
N THR A 64 9.50 2.24 33.54
CA THR A 64 10.58 2.54 32.59
C THR A 64 11.94 2.19 33.19
N ILE A 65 12.74 1.43 32.45
CA ILE A 65 14.16 1.14 32.76
C ILE A 65 15.03 2.08 31.92
N LEU A 66 15.94 2.80 32.59
CA LEU A 66 16.96 3.58 31.90
C LEU A 66 18.19 2.72 31.71
N LEU A 67 18.71 2.67 30.47
CA LEU A 67 19.93 1.99 30.12
C LEU A 67 20.97 3.02 29.67
N GLU A 68 22.08 3.05 30.38
CA GLU A 68 23.22 3.90 30.05
C GLU A 68 24.04 3.27 28.92
N CYS A 69 24.28 4.06 27.87
CA CYS A 69 25.10 3.68 26.75
C CYS A 69 26.53 4.19 26.94
N PRO A 70 27.55 3.38 26.64
CA PRO A 70 28.94 3.75 26.80
C PRO A 70 29.37 5.00 26.01
N THR A 71 28.82 5.18 24.83
CA THR A 71 29.04 6.34 23.96
C THR A 71 27.76 6.73 23.20
N GLU A 72 27.71 7.99 22.71
CA GLU A 72 26.60 8.48 21.90
C GLU A 72 26.44 7.67 20.58
N GLN A 73 27.55 7.28 19.97
CA GLN A 73 27.56 6.46 18.77
C GLN A 73 26.93 5.07 19.01
N VAL A 74 27.21 4.44 20.17
CA VAL A 74 26.58 3.16 20.57
C VAL A 74 25.09 3.35 20.79
N LYS A 75 24.65 4.44 21.40
CA LYS A 75 23.25 4.76 21.60
C LYS A 75 22.52 4.89 20.26
N GLU A 76 23.01 5.76 19.36
CA GLU A 76 22.43 5.95 18.04
C GLU A 76 22.36 4.63 17.24
N TRP A 77 23.42 3.84 17.32
CA TRP A 77 23.48 2.57 16.64
C TRP A 77 22.41 1.58 17.20
N ILE A 78 22.30 1.47 18.53
CA ILE A 78 21.30 0.60 19.17
C ILE A 78 19.88 1.08 18.88
N GLU A 79 19.60 2.38 18.99
CA GLU A 79 18.29 2.95 18.66
C GLU A 79 17.89 2.63 17.22
N LYS A 80 18.83 2.75 16.30
CA LYS A 80 18.61 2.53 14.87
C LYS A 80 18.45 1.05 14.53
N ASN A 81 19.26 0.16 15.11
CA ASN A 81 19.36 -1.23 14.66
C ASN A 81 18.63 -2.24 15.58
N LEU A 82 18.51 -1.94 16.86
CA LEU A 82 17.92 -2.83 17.85
C LEU A 82 16.73 -2.22 18.62
N GLY A 83 16.42 -0.94 18.37
CA GLY A 83 15.40 -0.22 19.12
C GLY A 83 14.04 -0.90 19.10
N GLN A 84 13.65 -1.53 18.01
CA GLN A 84 12.39 -2.29 17.90
C GLN A 84 12.45 -3.63 18.62
N VAL A 85 13.55 -4.36 18.49
CA VAL A 85 13.75 -5.66 19.18
C VAL A 85 13.72 -5.45 20.69
N ILE A 86 14.41 -4.42 21.17
CA ILE A 86 14.44 -4.06 22.60
C ILE A 86 13.04 -3.65 23.07
N LYS A 87 12.33 -2.84 22.31
CA LYS A 87 10.94 -2.43 22.63
C LYS A 87 9.98 -3.61 22.64
N LEU A 88 10.12 -4.56 21.72
CA LEU A 88 9.29 -5.76 21.66
C LEU A 88 9.52 -6.66 22.88
N GLU A 89 10.76 -6.94 23.25
CA GLU A 89 11.07 -7.74 24.43
C GLU A 89 10.65 -7.03 25.73
N ALA A 90 10.83 -5.71 25.81
CA ALA A 90 10.35 -4.89 26.91
C ALA A 90 8.82 -4.94 27.07
N SER A 91 8.08 -4.83 25.94
CA SER A 91 6.61 -4.87 25.97
C SER A 91 6.06 -6.22 26.41
N LYS A 92 6.73 -7.34 26.14
CA LYS A 92 6.36 -8.68 26.65
C LYS A 92 6.40 -8.74 28.18
N LYS A 93 7.22 -7.91 28.82
CA LYS A 93 7.38 -7.80 30.27
C LYS A 93 6.62 -6.63 30.91
N GLY A 94 5.88 -5.86 30.09
CA GLY A 94 5.09 -4.70 30.55
C GLY A 94 5.95 -3.51 30.98
N ILE A 95 7.15 -3.36 30.43
CA ILE A 95 8.10 -2.28 30.73
C ILE A 95 8.44 -1.46 29.49
N PHE A 96 8.96 -0.25 29.73
CA PHE A 96 9.53 0.62 28.71
C PHE A 96 11.05 0.73 28.93
N ILE A 97 11.79 0.92 27.85
CA ILE A 97 13.24 1.14 27.90
C ILE A 97 13.55 2.49 27.27
N LYS A 98 14.38 3.28 27.96
CA LYS A 98 14.91 4.54 27.45
C LYS A 98 16.44 4.48 27.52
N LEU A 99 17.11 4.72 26.40
CA LEU A 99 18.56 4.80 26.31
C LEU A 99 19.02 6.21 26.65
N ILE A 100 20.05 6.33 27.50
CA ILE A 100 20.67 7.60 27.86
C ILE A 100 22.20 7.51 27.67
N ASN A 101 22.85 8.65 27.46
CA ASN A 101 24.29 8.72 27.37
C ASN A 101 24.92 8.73 28.78
N ALA A 102 26.08 8.11 28.93
CA ALA A 102 26.88 8.22 30.15
C ALA A 102 27.20 9.68 30.48
N PRO A 103 27.10 10.11 31.75
CA PRO A 103 27.50 11.47 32.14
C PRO A 103 28.97 11.71 31.82
N LYS A 104 29.30 12.89 31.28
CA LYS A 104 30.65 13.28 30.79
C LYS A 104 31.77 13.23 31.85
N THR A 105 31.49 12.82 33.07
CA THR A 105 32.45 12.87 34.21
C THR A 105 33.16 11.56 34.53
N SER A 106 32.98 10.49 33.78
CA SER A 106 33.65 9.21 34.04
C SER A 106 34.28 8.57 32.79
N VAL A 107 35.13 9.35 32.10
CA VAL A 107 36.04 8.74 31.11
C VAL A 107 37.31 8.37 31.85
N PRO A 108 37.72 7.09 31.91
CA PRO A 108 39.06 6.77 32.35
C PRO A 108 40.07 7.41 31.40
N SER A 109 40.96 8.23 31.97
CA SER A 109 42.06 8.85 31.25
C SER A 109 42.92 7.75 30.61
N GLY A 110 42.77 7.55 29.28
CA GLY A 110 43.57 6.55 28.57
C GLY A 110 43.11 6.21 27.15
N ILE A 111 41.98 6.72 26.67
CA ILE A 111 41.55 6.45 25.29
C ILE A 111 41.58 7.77 24.51
N SER A 112 42.56 7.92 23.62
CA SER A 112 42.70 9.04 22.69
C SER A 112 41.51 9.04 21.71
N LYS A 113 41.07 10.22 21.30
CA LYS A 113 39.92 10.46 20.40
C LYS A 113 40.01 9.79 19.00
N ASP A 114 41.15 9.18 18.68
CA ASP A 114 41.43 8.61 17.35
C ASP A 114 41.45 7.08 17.28
N SER A 115 41.10 6.38 18.36
CA SER A 115 41.08 4.91 18.36
C SER A 115 39.66 4.34 18.42
N VAL A 116 38.93 4.45 17.32
CA VAL A 116 37.95 3.38 16.98
C VAL A 116 38.82 2.15 16.72
N PRO A 117 38.68 1.05 17.47
CA PRO A 117 39.49 -0.13 17.23
C PRO A 117 39.32 -0.54 15.76
N SER A 118 40.44 -0.65 15.03
CA SER A 118 40.44 -1.07 13.62
C SER A 118 39.80 -2.44 13.38
N GLY A 119 39.52 -3.21 14.44
CA GLY A 119 38.71 -4.40 14.44
C GLY A 119 37.20 -4.13 14.33
N MET A 120 36.67 -2.99 14.83
CA MET A 120 35.24 -2.67 14.68
C MET A 120 34.88 -2.29 13.25
N SER A 121 35.76 -1.60 12.53
CA SER A 121 35.55 -1.30 11.11
C SER A 121 35.48 -2.56 10.24
N ARG A 122 36.17 -3.63 10.60
CA ARG A 122 36.11 -4.92 9.90
C ARG A 122 34.87 -5.75 10.29
N ILE A 123 34.43 -5.69 11.55
CA ILE A 123 33.21 -6.37 12.02
C ILE A 123 31.98 -5.78 11.33
N PHE A 124 31.99 -4.48 11.01
CA PHE A 124 30.88 -3.81 10.30
C PHE A 124 30.94 -3.93 8.78
N ALA A 125 32.08 -4.34 8.20
CA ALA A 125 32.24 -4.47 6.76
C ALA A 125 31.68 -5.78 6.19
N ASP A 126 31.57 -6.85 6.99
CA ASP A 126 31.15 -8.18 6.52
C ASP A 126 29.76 -8.62 6.99
N GLN A 127 29.04 -7.82 7.80
CA GLN A 127 27.65 -8.14 8.14
C GLN A 127 26.69 -7.57 7.12
N LYS A 128 26.08 -8.43 6.31
CA LYS A 128 24.96 -8.11 5.45
C LYS A 128 23.84 -7.51 6.32
N TYR A 129 23.65 -6.19 6.24
CA TYR A 129 22.58 -5.50 6.95
C TYR A 129 21.25 -5.96 6.37
N VAL A 130 20.47 -6.74 7.13
CA VAL A 130 19.13 -7.15 6.73
C VAL A 130 18.14 -6.10 7.21
N LEU A 131 17.40 -5.50 6.27
CA LEU A 131 16.33 -4.54 6.59
C LEU A 131 15.30 -5.20 7.52
N SER A 132 14.79 -4.45 8.50
CA SER A 132 13.65 -4.94 9.28
C SER A 132 12.42 -5.07 8.39
N TYR A 133 11.48 -5.95 8.74
CA TYR A 133 10.26 -6.12 7.92
C TYR A 133 9.47 -4.81 7.76
N THR A 134 9.48 -3.95 8.76
CA THR A 134 8.84 -2.62 8.70
C THR A 134 9.51 -1.68 7.71
N ASP A 135 10.81 -1.84 7.46
CA ASP A 135 11.57 -1.01 6.53
C ASP A 135 11.43 -1.49 5.08
N THR A 136 10.91 -2.70 4.88
CA THR A 136 10.68 -3.28 3.54
C THR A 136 9.44 -2.72 2.83
N ASN A 137 8.53 -2.07 3.55
CA ASN A 137 7.21 -1.62 3.08
C ASN A 137 6.30 -2.76 2.58
N LEU A 138 6.57 -4.02 2.97
CA LEU A 138 5.79 -5.18 2.56
C LEU A 138 4.54 -5.35 3.43
N SER A 139 3.52 -5.97 2.84
CA SER A 139 2.30 -6.38 3.54
C SER A 139 2.21 -7.90 3.58
N ALA A 140 2.14 -8.49 4.77
CA ALA A 140 2.09 -9.93 4.97
C ALA A 140 0.87 -10.62 4.33
N LYS A 141 -0.17 -9.85 3.98
CA LYS A 141 -1.37 -10.39 3.30
C LYS A 141 -1.09 -10.89 1.87
N TYR A 142 -0.01 -10.44 1.23
CA TYR A 142 0.34 -10.81 -0.13
C TYR A 142 1.44 -11.86 -0.13
N ASN A 143 1.08 -13.11 -0.38
CA ASN A 143 2.02 -14.23 -0.48
C ASN A 143 1.65 -15.15 -1.64
N PHE A 144 2.54 -16.07 -1.98
CA PHE A 144 2.32 -17.01 -3.08
C PHE A 144 1.20 -18.01 -2.79
N ASP A 145 0.97 -18.37 -1.51
CA ASP A 145 -0.01 -19.38 -1.12
C ASP A 145 -1.45 -18.92 -1.33
N ASN A 146 -1.70 -17.62 -1.24
CA ASN A 146 -3.03 -17.03 -1.44
C ASN A 146 -3.23 -16.38 -2.82
N PHE A 147 -2.24 -16.49 -3.72
CA PHE A 147 -2.36 -16.05 -5.11
C PHE A 147 -3.06 -17.11 -5.95
N ILE A 148 -4.12 -16.73 -6.66
CA ILE A 148 -4.85 -17.65 -7.54
C ILE A 148 -4.13 -17.76 -8.88
N VAL A 149 -3.63 -18.95 -9.17
CA VAL A 149 -2.92 -19.26 -10.42
C VAL A 149 -3.88 -19.84 -11.45
N GLY A 150 -3.75 -19.42 -12.70
CA GLY A 150 -4.44 -19.95 -13.85
C GLY A 150 -3.63 -19.70 -15.14
N LYS A 151 -4.14 -20.10 -16.30
CA LYS A 151 -3.41 -20.02 -17.56
C LYS A 151 -2.92 -18.61 -17.91
N GLN A 152 -3.66 -17.57 -17.53
CA GLN A 152 -3.40 -16.19 -17.90
C GLN A 152 -2.33 -15.50 -17.02
N ASN A 153 -1.92 -16.13 -15.91
CA ASN A 153 -0.93 -15.56 -14.98
C ASN A 153 0.13 -16.58 -14.52
N GLU A 154 0.07 -17.82 -15.00
CA GLU A 154 0.98 -18.91 -14.60
C GLU A 154 2.44 -18.59 -14.87
N VAL A 155 2.75 -17.98 -16.03
CA VAL A 155 4.12 -17.61 -16.41
C VAL A 155 4.64 -16.53 -15.48
N ALA A 156 3.81 -15.51 -15.19
CA ALA A 156 4.15 -14.44 -14.25
C ALA A 156 4.39 -14.99 -12.84
N TYR A 157 3.54 -15.91 -12.38
CA TYR A 157 3.68 -16.57 -11.08
C TYR A 157 4.97 -17.37 -10.98
N LYS A 158 5.28 -18.23 -11.97
CA LYS A 158 6.49 -19.07 -11.99
C LYS A 158 7.76 -18.23 -12.03
N ALA A 159 7.81 -17.21 -12.88
CA ALA A 159 8.94 -16.29 -12.95
C ALA A 159 9.14 -15.52 -11.65
N ALA A 160 8.06 -15.00 -11.04
CA ALA A 160 8.11 -14.30 -9.78
C ALA A 160 8.60 -15.21 -8.64
N LEU A 161 8.13 -16.46 -8.59
CA LEU A 161 8.56 -17.44 -7.60
C LEU A 161 10.05 -17.79 -7.78
N ASP A 162 10.51 -17.99 -9.00
CA ASP A 162 11.92 -18.27 -9.29
C ASP A 162 12.83 -17.13 -8.80
N VAL A 163 12.50 -15.87 -9.10
CA VAL A 163 13.27 -14.71 -8.61
C VAL A 163 13.29 -14.65 -7.08
N ALA A 164 12.20 -15.04 -6.43
CA ALA A 164 12.14 -15.00 -4.97
C ALA A 164 13.10 -15.99 -4.30
N ILE A 165 13.23 -17.21 -4.87
CA ILE A 165 13.97 -18.33 -4.25
C ILE A 165 15.37 -18.54 -4.84
N ASN A 166 15.56 -18.24 -6.12
CA ASN A 166 16.80 -18.52 -6.85
C ASN A 166 17.65 -17.24 -6.95
N GLU A 167 18.87 -17.27 -6.39
CA GLU A 167 19.78 -16.12 -6.46
C GLU A 167 20.36 -15.90 -7.87
N ASN A 168 20.40 -16.92 -8.69
CA ASN A 168 20.89 -16.89 -10.07
C ASN A 168 19.74 -16.93 -11.08
N SER A 169 18.54 -16.41 -10.70
CA SER A 169 17.43 -16.34 -11.64
C SER A 169 17.81 -15.52 -12.87
N ILE A 170 17.50 -16.08 -14.05
CA ILE A 170 17.75 -15.41 -15.34
C ILE A 170 16.73 -14.30 -15.62
N TYR A 171 15.65 -14.21 -14.84
CA TYR A 171 14.58 -13.23 -15.02
C TYR A 171 14.91 -11.92 -14.33
N ASN A 172 15.90 -11.21 -14.86
CA ASN A 172 16.37 -9.93 -14.31
C ASN A 172 16.63 -8.90 -15.42
N PRO A 173 15.87 -7.80 -15.51
CA PRO A 173 14.70 -7.50 -14.70
C PRO A 173 13.49 -8.39 -15.01
N LEU A 174 12.57 -8.52 -14.05
CA LEU A 174 11.24 -9.08 -14.30
C LEU A 174 10.23 -7.93 -14.37
N PHE A 175 9.58 -7.76 -15.50
CA PHE A 175 8.58 -6.71 -15.70
C PHE A 175 7.19 -7.34 -15.86
N ILE A 176 6.32 -7.12 -14.87
CA ILE A 176 4.95 -7.65 -14.82
C ILE A 176 3.99 -6.54 -15.23
N TYR A 177 3.25 -6.72 -16.32
CA TYR A 177 2.27 -5.74 -16.74
C TYR A 177 0.88 -6.37 -16.92
N GLY A 178 -0.16 -5.52 -16.99
CA GLY A 178 -1.54 -5.98 -17.16
C GLY A 178 -2.55 -5.02 -16.57
N ARG A 179 -3.83 -5.29 -16.77
CA ARG A 179 -4.93 -4.42 -16.34
C ARG A 179 -4.94 -4.17 -14.83
N VAL A 180 -5.60 -3.09 -14.41
CA VAL A 180 -5.83 -2.81 -12.99
C VAL A 180 -6.58 -3.98 -12.34
N GLY A 181 -6.12 -4.38 -11.14
CA GLY A 181 -6.73 -5.50 -10.41
C GLY A 181 -6.33 -6.90 -10.90
N SER A 182 -5.36 -7.05 -11.84
CA SER A 182 -4.90 -8.36 -12.34
C SER A 182 -3.93 -9.11 -11.42
N GLY A 183 -3.58 -8.55 -10.25
CA GLY A 183 -2.71 -9.22 -9.27
C GLY A 183 -1.23 -8.84 -9.32
N LYS A 184 -0.80 -7.83 -10.10
CA LYS A 184 0.60 -7.38 -10.20
C LYS A 184 1.23 -7.03 -8.85
N THR A 185 0.61 -6.13 -8.10
CA THR A 185 1.04 -5.75 -6.75
C THR A 185 1.14 -6.96 -5.82
N HIS A 186 0.19 -7.90 -5.94
CA HIS A 186 0.20 -9.13 -5.16
C HIS A 186 1.45 -9.96 -5.47
N LEU A 187 1.75 -10.22 -6.74
CA LEU A 187 2.94 -10.97 -7.14
C LEU A 187 4.22 -10.27 -6.69
N LEU A 188 4.32 -8.96 -6.90
CA LEU A 188 5.49 -8.17 -6.47
C LEU A 188 5.75 -8.34 -4.97
N GLN A 189 4.73 -8.14 -4.15
CA GLN A 189 4.86 -8.26 -2.70
C GLN A 189 5.02 -9.71 -2.25
N ALA A 190 4.45 -10.70 -2.96
CA ALA A 190 4.68 -12.11 -2.68
C ALA A 190 6.17 -12.49 -2.87
N VAL A 191 6.82 -11.97 -3.92
CA VAL A 191 8.28 -12.09 -4.10
C VAL A 191 9.00 -11.51 -2.88
N GLY A 192 8.63 -10.29 -2.48
CA GLY A 192 9.23 -9.62 -1.34
C GLY A 192 9.11 -10.42 -0.05
N ASN A 193 7.92 -10.86 0.28
CA ASN A 193 7.67 -11.65 1.50
C ASN A 193 8.43 -12.98 1.49
N LYS A 194 8.46 -13.67 0.35
CA LYS A 194 9.19 -14.93 0.22
C LYS A 194 10.70 -14.74 0.34
N ALA A 195 11.25 -13.74 -0.33
CA ALA A 195 12.68 -13.44 -0.31
C ALA A 195 13.13 -12.92 1.08
N TYR A 196 12.32 -12.11 1.74
CA TYR A 196 12.56 -11.66 3.11
C TYR A 196 12.63 -12.85 4.09
N ALA A 197 11.71 -13.82 3.95
CA ALA A 197 11.74 -15.06 4.73
C ALA A 197 13.01 -15.91 4.49
N LEU A 198 13.72 -15.68 3.39
CA LEU A 198 15.02 -16.27 3.05
C LEU A 198 16.20 -15.37 3.44
N ASN A 199 15.99 -14.37 4.31
CA ASN A 199 16.98 -13.42 4.79
C ASN A 199 17.63 -12.58 3.69
N LYS A 200 16.92 -12.27 2.60
CA LYS A 200 17.37 -11.32 1.58
C LYS A 200 16.94 -9.89 1.96
N ASN A 201 17.76 -8.91 1.62
CA ASN A 201 17.41 -7.50 1.73
C ASN A 201 16.44 -7.12 0.61
N VAL A 202 15.20 -6.87 0.96
CA VAL A 202 14.12 -6.52 0.03
C VAL A 202 13.61 -5.14 0.32
N LEU A 203 13.39 -4.35 -0.72
CA LEU A 203 12.67 -3.08 -0.63
C LEU A 203 11.55 -3.04 -1.65
N TYR A 204 10.33 -2.82 -1.16
CA TYR A 204 9.15 -2.51 -1.98
C TYR A 204 8.86 -1.01 -1.93
N THR A 205 8.62 -0.40 -3.08
CA THR A 205 8.22 0.99 -3.18
C THR A 205 7.27 1.19 -4.36
N SER A 206 6.34 2.15 -4.25
CA SER A 206 5.64 2.63 -5.44
C SER A 206 6.50 3.66 -6.18
N MET A 207 6.25 3.85 -7.49
CA MET A 207 6.97 4.87 -8.25
C MET A 207 6.72 6.29 -7.75
N ASN A 208 5.57 6.53 -7.14
CA ASN A 208 5.27 7.82 -6.51
C ASN A 208 6.10 8.03 -5.25
N ASP A 209 6.12 7.04 -4.33
CA ASP A 209 6.90 7.13 -3.09
C ASP A 209 8.40 7.26 -3.39
N PHE A 210 8.91 6.50 -4.38
CA PHE A 210 10.28 6.63 -4.86
C PHE A 210 10.58 8.06 -5.33
N THR A 211 9.67 8.67 -6.09
CA THR A 211 9.82 10.05 -6.58
C THR A 211 9.80 11.05 -5.44
N GLU A 212 8.88 10.92 -4.49
CA GLU A 212 8.76 11.80 -3.32
C GLU A 212 9.99 11.71 -2.43
N GLU A 213 10.46 10.50 -2.16
CA GLU A 213 11.68 10.26 -1.40
C GLU A 213 12.92 10.88 -2.08
N MET A 214 13.07 10.67 -3.39
CA MET A 214 14.15 11.27 -4.16
C MET A 214 14.12 12.81 -4.09
N VAL A 215 12.95 13.42 -4.24
CA VAL A 215 12.78 14.88 -4.16
C VAL A 215 13.12 15.39 -2.75
N TYR A 216 12.76 14.67 -1.70
CA TYR A 216 13.13 15.00 -0.33
C TYR A 216 14.64 15.03 -0.15
N TYR A 217 15.36 13.99 -0.59
CA TYR A 217 16.82 13.93 -0.49
C TYR A 217 17.53 14.95 -1.37
N LEU A 218 16.96 15.28 -2.53
CA LEU A 218 17.49 16.37 -3.37
C LEU A 218 17.38 17.73 -2.68
N LYS A 219 16.22 18.04 -2.08
CA LYS A 219 15.99 19.31 -1.36
C LYS A 219 16.87 19.44 -0.11
N SER A 220 17.15 18.35 0.56
CA SER A 220 18.04 18.31 1.73
C SER A 220 19.53 18.32 1.37
N GLY A 221 19.89 18.32 0.07
CA GLY A 221 21.27 18.26 -0.40
C GLY A 221 21.97 16.91 -0.19
N ASN A 222 21.24 15.86 0.18
CA ASN A 222 21.80 14.55 0.57
C ASN A 222 21.39 13.41 -0.37
N ILE A 223 21.47 13.65 -1.69
CA ILE A 223 21.12 12.63 -2.70
C ILE A 223 21.99 11.36 -2.59
N MET A 224 23.18 11.47 -2.00
CA MET A 224 24.06 10.31 -1.80
C MET A 224 23.45 9.30 -0.82
N ALA A 225 22.80 9.76 0.26
CA ALA A 225 22.13 8.88 1.20
C ALA A 225 20.95 8.12 0.53
N PHE A 226 20.23 8.78 -0.38
CA PHE A 226 19.20 8.12 -1.19
C PHE A 226 19.79 6.98 -2.02
N ARG A 227 20.91 7.24 -2.73
CA ARG A 227 21.58 6.21 -3.53
C ARG A 227 22.11 5.06 -2.69
N GLU A 228 22.72 5.35 -1.53
CA GLU A 228 23.24 4.32 -0.61
C GLU A 228 22.15 3.40 -0.07
N LYS A 229 20.94 3.92 0.21
CA LYS A 229 19.79 3.12 0.61
C LYS A 229 19.48 2.01 -0.40
N TYR A 230 19.54 2.31 -1.69
CA TYR A 230 19.20 1.36 -2.77
C TYR A 230 20.36 0.44 -3.16
N LYS A 231 21.63 0.78 -2.82
CA LYS A 231 22.79 -0.06 -3.17
C LYS A 231 22.87 -1.38 -2.40
N ASN A 232 22.37 -1.39 -1.15
CA ASN A 232 22.49 -2.52 -0.25
C ASN A 232 21.30 -3.49 -0.31
N ILE A 233 20.47 -3.40 -1.37
CA ILE A 233 19.28 -4.20 -1.56
C ILE A 233 19.62 -5.41 -2.41
N ASP A 234 19.10 -6.59 -2.05
CA ASP A 234 19.22 -7.80 -2.87
C ASP A 234 18.11 -7.90 -3.92
N ILE A 235 16.88 -7.43 -3.57
CA ILE A 235 15.73 -7.41 -4.46
C ILE A 235 15.00 -6.08 -4.33
N LEU A 236 14.93 -5.33 -5.43
CA LEU A 236 14.17 -4.09 -5.55
C LEU A 236 12.85 -4.34 -6.26
N LEU A 237 11.74 -3.97 -5.62
CA LEU A 237 10.38 -4.12 -6.11
C LEU A 237 9.76 -2.73 -6.31
N ILE A 238 9.48 -2.36 -7.56
CA ILE A 238 8.87 -1.06 -7.88
C ILE A 238 7.51 -1.28 -8.51
N ASP A 239 6.47 -0.80 -7.84
CA ASP A 239 5.10 -0.86 -8.33
C ASP A 239 4.71 0.44 -9.06
N ASP A 240 3.72 0.32 -9.94
CA ASP A 240 3.12 1.44 -10.66
C ASP A 240 4.12 2.28 -11.46
N ILE A 241 5.04 1.61 -12.18
CA ILE A 241 6.13 2.24 -12.94
C ILE A 241 5.62 3.25 -13.99
N GLN A 242 4.36 3.17 -14.42
CA GLN A 242 3.75 4.12 -15.36
C GLN A 242 3.74 5.57 -14.83
N PHE A 243 3.84 5.78 -13.52
CA PHE A 243 3.95 7.12 -12.91
C PHE A 243 5.32 7.76 -13.05
N LEU A 244 6.27 7.08 -13.70
CA LEU A 244 7.57 7.63 -14.10
C LEU A 244 7.46 8.56 -15.33
N SER A 245 6.34 8.50 -16.06
CA SER A 245 6.05 9.32 -17.25
C SER A 245 6.32 10.81 -16.98
N GLY A 246 7.13 11.45 -17.84
CA GLY A 246 7.46 12.87 -17.78
C GLY A 246 8.37 13.31 -16.61
N LYS A 247 8.86 12.40 -15.77
CA LYS A 247 9.70 12.71 -14.60
C LYS A 247 11.19 12.51 -14.92
N GLU A 248 11.78 13.31 -15.79
CA GLU A 248 13.14 13.12 -16.32
C GLU A 248 14.20 12.89 -15.23
N ARG A 249 14.23 13.70 -14.16
CA ARG A 249 15.19 13.53 -13.06
C ARG A 249 15.03 12.19 -12.34
N THR A 250 13.81 11.77 -12.11
CA THR A 250 13.53 10.48 -11.49
C THR A 250 13.94 9.32 -12.39
N GLN A 251 13.78 9.47 -13.71
CA GLN A 251 14.24 8.50 -14.71
C GLN A 251 15.75 8.32 -14.67
N ILE A 252 16.50 9.43 -14.54
CA ILE A 252 17.97 9.39 -14.45
C ILE A 252 18.41 8.65 -13.16
N GLU A 253 17.83 8.96 -12.01
CA GLU A 253 18.20 8.28 -10.76
C GLU A 253 17.80 6.81 -10.76
N LEU A 254 16.61 6.48 -11.27
CA LEU A 254 16.20 5.08 -11.43
C LEU A 254 17.16 4.31 -12.36
N PHE A 255 17.59 4.92 -13.46
CA PHE A 255 18.55 4.31 -14.37
C PHE A 255 19.91 4.04 -13.69
N ASN A 256 20.39 4.97 -12.86
CA ASN A 256 21.62 4.81 -12.11
C ASN A 256 21.52 3.67 -11.08
N ILE A 257 20.43 3.62 -10.32
CA ILE A 257 20.15 2.55 -9.35
C ILE A 257 20.02 1.20 -10.07
N PHE A 258 19.27 1.16 -11.17
CA PHE A 258 19.12 -0.04 -12.00
C PHE A 258 20.48 -0.60 -12.43
N ASN A 259 21.33 0.24 -13.04
CA ASN A 259 22.65 -0.20 -13.50
C ASN A 259 23.51 -0.72 -12.35
N HIS A 260 23.48 -0.05 -11.19
CA HIS A 260 24.22 -0.50 -10.02
C HIS A 260 23.76 -1.88 -9.55
N LEU A 261 22.46 -2.07 -9.35
CA LEU A 261 21.91 -3.35 -8.89
C LEU A 261 22.17 -4.47 -9.90
N PHE A 262 21.94 -4.18 -11.18
CA PHE A 262 22.14 -5.16 -12.25
C PHE A 262 23.60 -5.63 -12.36
N GLN A 263 24.59 -4.70 -12.26
CA GLN A 263 26.01 -5.01 -12.25
C GLN A 263 26.46 -5.87 -11.06
N HIS A 264 25.73 -5.76 -9.94
CA HIS A 264 26.00 -6.56 -8.73
C HIS A 264 25.13 -7.81 -8.61
N ASN A 265 24.51 -8.26 -9.71
CA ASN A 265 23.63 -9.43 -9.76
C ASN A 265 22.46 -9.36 -8.75
N LYS A 266 21.97 -8.14 -8.48
CA LYS A 266 20.78 -7.91 -7.66
C LYS A 266 19.53 -7.93 -8.52
N HIS A 267 18.42 -8.45 -8.00
CA HIS A 267 17.19 -8.57 -8.77
C HIS A 267 16.34 -7.31 -8.72
N ILE A 268 15.71 -6.99 -9.85
CA ILE A 268 14.84 -5.84 -10.00
C ILE A 268 13.53 -6.30 -10.63
N LEU A 269 12.42 -5.99 -9.97
CA LEU A 269 11.08 -6.31 -10.47
C LEU A 269 10.26 -5.03 -10.60
N PHE A 270 9.52 -4.95 -11.68
CA PHE A 270 8.61 -3.84 -11.96
C PHE A 270 7.19 -4.34 -12.15
N ALA A 271 6.21 -3.53 -11.70
CA ALA A 271 4.82 -3.72 -12.07
C ALA A 271 4.27 -2.46 -12.75
N SER A 272 3.43 -2.65 -13.78
CA SER A 272 2.83 -1.57 -14.57
C SER A 272 1.44 -1.93 -15.05
N ASP A 273 0.59 -0.92 -15.25
CA ASP A 273 -0.68 -1.10 -15.96
C ASP A 273 -0.51 -1.14 -17.50
N LYS A 274 0.72 -0.85 -18.01
CA LYS A 274 1.05 -0.75 -19.42
C LYS A 274 2.32 -1.51 -19.74
N HIS A 275 2.44 -1.94 -21.01
CA HIS A 275 3.69 -2.42 -21.56
C HIS A 275 4.76 -1.29 -21.54
N PRO A 276 6.05 -1.54 -21.35
CA PRO A 276 7.10 -0.51 -21.31
C PRO A 276 7.05 0.50 -22.45
N ARG A 277 6.79 0.04 -23.68
CA ARG A 277 6.69 0.90 -24.87
C ARG A 277 5.47 1.81 -24.89
N ASP A 278 4.43 1.45 -24.14
CA ASP A 278 3.17 2.21 -24.09
C ASP A 278 3.19 3.29 -22.99
N ILE A 279 4.24 3.34 -22.18
CA ILE A 279 4.42 4.38 -21.18
C ILE A 279 4.99 5.62 -21.88
N LYS A 280 4.19 6.68 -21.91
CA LYS A 280 4.59 7.93 -22.56
C LYS A 280 5.74 8.63 -21.84
N ASP A 281 6.51 9.42 -22.55
CA ASP A 281 7.56 10.29 -21.99
C ASP A 281 8.55 9.55 -21.08
N ILE A 282 8.88 8.32 -21.44
CA ILE A 282 9.95 7.51 -20.84
C ILE A 282 11.16 7.49 -21.79
N SER A 283 12.36 7.58 -21.23
CA SER A 283 13.59 7.50 -22.01
C SER A 283 13.80 6.12 -22.63
N GLU A 284 14.23 6.07 -23.88
CA GLU A 284 14.53 4.82 -24.59
C GLU A 284 15.51 3.92 -23.84
N ARG A 285 16.46 4.54 -23.09
CA ARG A 285 17.42 3.82 -22.25
C ARG A 285 16.74 2.96 -21.18
N LEU A 286 15.70 3.49 -20.53
CA LEU A 286 14.94 2.74 -19.52
C LEU A 286 14.05 1.68 -20.16
N VAL A 287 13.39 2.00 -21.30
CA VAL A 287 12.61 1.02 -22.04
C VAL A 287 13.48 -0.18 -22.42
N SER A 288 14.66 0.08 -22.97
CA SER A 288 15.63 -0.97 -23.33
C SER A 288 16.06 -1.82 -22.11
N ARG A 289 16.20 -1.20 -20.93
CA ARG A 289 16.51 -1.92 -19.68
C ARG A 289 15.35 -2.81 -19.23
N PHE A 290 14.12 -2.30 -19.29
CA PHE A 290 12.93 -3.08 -18.94
C PHE A 290 12.74 -4.28 -19.86
N GLU A 291 13.04 -4.12 -21.15
CA GLU A 291 12.96 -5.16 -22.16
C GLU A 291 14.15 -6.13 -22.17
N GLY A 292 15.24 -5.77 -21.49
CA GLY A 292 16.44 -6.61 -21.38
C GLY A 292 16.27 -7.87 -20.54
N GLY A 293 15.16 -8.00 -19.81
CA GLY A 293 14.80 -9.16 -19.00
C GLY A 293 13.54 -9.87 -19.51
N LEU A 294 12.73 -10.36 -18.58
CA LEU A 294 11.48 -11.03 -18.90
C LEU A 294 10.30 -10.07 -18.74
N LEU A 295 9.53 -9.88 -19.84
CA LEU A 295 8.24 -9.19 -19.80
C LEU A 295 7.13 -10.22 -19.75
N VAL A 296 6.26 -10.12 -18.75
CA VAL A 296 5.12 -11.02 -18.60
C VAL A 296 3.83 -10.24 -18.39
N GLU A 297 2.79 -10.65 -19.08
CA GLU A 297 1.46 -10.12 -18.89
C GLU A 297 0.71 -10.95 -17.85
N THR A 298 -0.07 -10.27 -16.98
CA THR A 298 -0.97 -10.92 -16.04
C THR A 298 -2.40 -10.45 -16.28
N ASN A 299 -3.30 -11.41 -16.46
CA ASN A 299 -4.72 -11.17 -16.69
C ASN A 299 -5.56 -12.11 -15.84
N ILE A 300 -6.81 -11.73 -15.64
CA ILE A 300 -7.84 -12.54 -14.98
C ILE A 300 -8.82 -12.99 -16.05
N ASP A 301 -8.92 -14.30 -16.27
CA ASP A 301 -9.97 -14.92 -17.06
C ASP A 301 -11.16 -15.33 -16.17
N ASP A 302 -12.22 -15.85 -16.76
CA ASP A 302 -13.42 -16.26 -16.02
C ASP A 302 -13.15 -17.37 -15.01
N HIS A 303 -12.17 -18.25 -15.27
CA HIS A 303 -11.80 -19.32 -14.36
C HIS A 303 -11.08 -18.79 -13.11
N ILE A 304 -10.09 -17.90 -13.32
CA ILE A 304 -9.38 -17.20 -12.24
C ILE A 304 -10.36 -16.34 -11.46
N LYS A 305 -11.26 -15.61 -12.15
CA LYS A 305 -12.31 -14.79 -11.54
C LYS A 305 -13.17 -15.60 -10.59
N LEU A 306 -13.67 -16.75 -11.04
CA LEU A 306 -14.50 -17.63 -10.22
C LEU A 306 -13.76 -18.12 -8.97
N SER A 307 -12.49 -18.49 -9.13
CA SER A 307 -11.63 -18.93 -8.03
C SER A 307 -11.37 -17.81 -7.02
N ILE A 308 -11.15 -16.56 -7.48
CA ILE A 308 -11.02 -15.38 -6.61
C ILE A 308 -12.32 -15.13 -5.85
N ILE A 309 -13.48 -15.21 -6.51
CA ILE A 309 -14.80 -15.03 -5.85
C ILE A 309 -14.95 -16.03 -4.71
N LYS A 310 -14.72 -17.32 -4.97
CA LYS A 310 -14.81 -18.37 -3.95
C LYS A 310 -13.86 -18.13 -2.78
N GLN A 311 -12.62 -17.79 -3.06
CA GLN A 311 -11.61 -17.48 -2.04
C GLN A 311 -12.02 -16.27 -1.19
N LYS A 312 -12.51 -15.18 -1.81
CA LYS A 312 -12.93 -13.98 -1.06
C LYS A 312 -14.18 -14.23 -0.21
N ILE A 313 -15.15 -14.95 -0.72
CA ILE A 313 -16.34 -15.39 0.05
C ILE A 313 -15.88 -16.14 1.31
N GLN A 314 -14.95 -17.09 1.17
CA GLN A 314 -14.42 -17.87 2.29
C GLN A 314 -13.61 -17.01 3.28
N ILE A 315 -12.72 -16.16 2.81
CA ILE A 315 -11.91 -15.25 3.65
C ILE A 315 -12.79 -14.34 4.50
N TYR A 316 -13.86 -13.81 3.91
CA TYR A 316 -14.80 -12.93 4.62
C TYR A 316 -15.87 -13.69 5.42
N GLY A 317 -15.83 -15.04 5.47
CA GLY A 317 -16.72 -15.86 6.28
C GLY A 317 -18.19 -15.80 5.82
N LEU A 318 -18.41 -15.68 4.52
CA LEU A 318 -19.74 -15.81 3.92
C LEU A 318 -19.99 -17.27 3.52
N ASN A 319 -21.26 -17.71 3.53
CA ASN A 319 -21.61 -19.03 3.03
C ASN A 319 -21.43 -19.08 1.51
N VAL A 320 -20.77 -20.12 1.02
CA VAL A 320 -20.60 -20.36 -0.42
C VAL A 320 -21.93 -20.84 -1.00
N ASP A 321 -22.61 -19.96 -1.72
CA ASP A 321 -23.87 -20.23 -2.43
C ASP A 321 -23.67 -19.93 -3.92
N ASP A 322 -24.11 -20.82 -4.80
CA ASP A 322 -23.96 -20.65 -6.25
C ASP A 322 -24.68 -19.40 -6.77
N ARG A 323 -25.77 -18.99 -6.16
CA ARG A 323 -26.49 -17.75 -6.48
C ARG A 323 -25.65 -16.52 -6.14
N LEU A 324 -25.01 -16.53 -4.96
CA LEU A 324 -24.10 -15.46 -4.54
C LEU A 324 -22.89 -15.37 -5.48
N ILE A 325 -22.32 -16.52 -5.87
CA ILE A 325 -21.22 -16.59 -6.82
C ILE A 325 -21.63 -16.01 -8.17
N SER A 326 -22.80 -16.43 -8.71
CA SER A 326 -23.32 -15.91 -9.98
C SER A 326 -23.56 -14.41 -9.90
N TYR A 327 -24.17 -13.93 -8.81
CA TYR A 327 -24.39 -12.52 -8.60
C TYR A 327 -23.09 -11.70 -8.62
N ILE A 328 -22.07 -12.13 -7.86
CA ILE A 328 -20.77 -11.44 -7.85
C ILE A 328 -20.13 -11.50 -9.24
N LYS A 329 -20.20 -12.64 -9.93
CA LYS A 329 -19.66 -12.82 -11.27
C LYS A 329 -20.30 -11.85 -12.28
N ASP A 330 -21.61 -11.68 -12.24
CA ASP A 330 -22.35 -10.86 -13.19
C ASP A 330 -22.21 -9.34 -12.90
N ASN A 331 -21.97 -8.98 -11.64
CA ASN A 331 -21.84 -7.59 -11.20
C ASN A 331 -20.40 -7.09 -11.01
N THR A 332 -19.41 -7.86 -11.43
CA THR A 332 -17.99 -7.43 -11.41
C THR A 332 -17.33 -7.69 -12.74
N THR A 333 -16.29 -6.93 -13.05
CA THR A 333 -15.39 -7.21 -14.18
C THR A 333 -14.30 -8.21 -13.78
N ASN A 334 -13.35 -8.48 -14.67
CA ASN A 334 -12.19 -9.32 -14.38
C ASN A 334 -11.14 -8.54 -13.56
N ASN A 335 -11.56 -8.04 -12.40
CA ASN A 335 -10.80 -7.17 -11.51
C ASN A 335 -10.94 -7.66 -10.06
N ALA A 336 -9.84 -8.14 -9.48
CA ALA A 336 -9.83 -8.68 -8.12
C ALA A 336 -10.23 -7.65 -7.04
N ARG A 337 -9.96 -6.36 -7.27
CA ARG A 337 -10.35 -5.29 -6.33
C ARG A 337 -11.86 -5.04 -6.33
N GLU A 338 -12.50 -5.08 -7.51
CA GLU A 338 -13.96 -4.96 -7.63
C GLU A 338 -14.66 -6.15 -6.96
N ILE A 339 -14.15 -7.37 -7.20
CA ILE A 339 -14.67 -8.60 -6.57
C ILE A 339 -14.60 -8.47 -5.04
N GLU A 340 -13.43 -8.11 -4.51
CA GLU A 340 -13.23 -7.94 -3.07
C GLU A 340 -14.14 -6.84 -2.49
N GLY A 341 -14.22 -5.71 -3.17
CA GLY A 341 -15.09 -4.60 -2.79
C GLY A 341 -16.57 -5.01 -2.70
N LEU A 342 -17.07 -5.76 -3.70
CA LEU A 342 -18.46 -6.25 -3.70
C LEU A 342 -18.69 -7.28 -2.58
N VAL A 343 -17.74 -8.22 -2.35
CA VAL A 343 -17.86 -9.20 -1.25
C VAL A 343 -17.90 -8.49 0.11
N ILE A 344 -17.09 -7.47 0.33
CA ILE A 344 -17.11 -6.65 1.56
C ILE A 344 -18.47 -5.96 1.73
N GLN A 345 -19.01 -5.36 0.66
CA GLN A 345 -20.33 -4.72 0.70
C GLN A 345 -21.44 -5.72 1.05
N ILE A 346 -21.40 -6.91 0.46
CA ILE A 346 -22.36 -7.99 0.75
C ILE A 346 -22.26 -8.40 2.22
N LYS A 347 -21.04 -8.58 2.74
CA LYS A 347 -20.85 -8.91 4.16
C LYS A 347 -21.39 -7.81 5.08
N ALA A 348 -21.17 -6.55 4.76
CA ALA A 348 -21.63 -5.42 5.58
C ALA A 348 -23.15 -5.30 5.62
N LYS A 349 -23.86 -5.66 4.54
CA LYS A 349 -25.33 -5.56 4.42
C LYS A 349 -26.08 -6.78 4.93
N GLY A 350 -25.40 -7.90 5.18
CA GLY A 350 -25.98 -9.10 5.75
C GLY A 350 -26.96 -9.86 4.84
N LEU A 351 -27.85 -10.66 5.44
CA LEU A 351 -28.82 -11.55 4.73
C LEU A 351 -29.81 -10.82 3.83
N SER A 352 -30.05 -9.53 4.05
CA SER A 352 -30.97 -8.73 3.22
C SER A 352 -30.62 -8.70 1.72
N ILE A 353 -29.35 -8.94 1.35
CA ILE A 353 -28.95 -9.06 -0.06
C ILE A 353 -29.36 -10.41 -0.64
N LEU A 354 -29.22 -11.51 0.12
CA LEU A 354 -29.63 -12.84 -0.35
C LEU A 354 -31.14 -12.91 -0.57
N GLU A 355 -31.92 -12.30 0.31
CA GLU A 355 -33.37 -12.16 0.15
C GLU A 355 -33.74 -11.29 -1.07
N ALA A 356 -32.99 -10.26 -1.35
CA ALA A 356 -33.18 -9.42 -2.53
C ALA A 356 -32.78 -10.13 -3.85
N ILE A 357 -31.77 -11.00 -3.82
CA ILE A 357 -31.40 -11.87 -4.95
C ILE A 357 -32.54 -12.87 -5.23
N ASP A 358 -33.12 -13.47 -4.19
CA ASP A 358 -34.21 -14.42 -4.30
C ASP A 358 -35.51 -13.79 -4.85
N ASN A 359 -35.78 -12.55 -4.52
CA ASN A 359 -36.97 -11.82 -4.95
C ASN A 359 -36.87 -11.17 -6.35
N HIS A 360 -35.78 -11.40 -7.11
CA HIS A 360 -35.51 -10.73 -8.39
C HIS A 360 -35.66 -9.18 -8.34
N GLN A 361 -35.60 -8.61 -7.15
CA GLN A 361 -35.60 -7.16 -6.99
C GLN A 361 -34.28 -6.62 -7.44
N ASN A 362 -34.30 -5.61 -8.33
CA ASN A 362 -33.11 -4.91 -8.77
C ASN A 362 -32.31 -4.43 -7.54
N ILE A 363 -31.22 -5.14 -7.23
CA ILE A 363 -30.33 -4.87 -6.09
C ILE A 363 -29.65 -3.51 -6.25
N ASP A 364 -29.63 -2.96 -7.45
CA ASP A 364 -29.23 -1.57 -7.70
C ASP A 364 -29.94 -0.58 -6.77
N ASN A 365 -31.17 -0.87 -6.33
CA ASN A 365 -31.88 -0.05 -5.35
C ASN A 365 -31.41 -0.24 -3.89
N LEU A 366 -30.77 -1.38 -3.57
CA LEU A 366 -30.23 -1.66 -2.24
C LEU A 366 -28.76 -1.25 -2.11
N THR A 367 -28.02 -1.25 -3.23
CA THR A 367 -26.62 -0.75 -3.27
C THR A 367 -26.56 0.77 -3.27
N SER A 368 -27.66 1.46 -3.62
CA SER A 368 -27.70 2.92 -3.75
C SER A 368 -28.04 3.68 -2.46
N LYS A 369 -28.20 3.01 -1.29
CA LYS A 369 -28.53 3.74 -0.05
C LYS A 369 -27.36 4.36 0.70
N ASP A 370 -26.10 4.03 0.39
CA ASP A 370 -24.93 4.59 1.08
C ASP A 370 -23.71 4.90 0.19
N SER A 371 -23.88 5.08 -1.11
CA SER A 371 -22.87 5.72 -1.91
C SER A 371 -23.41 7.03 -2.50
N THR A 372 -22.70 8.09 -2.31
CA THR A 372 -22.95 9.48 -2.73
C THR A 372 -23.04 9.69 -4.27
N SER A 373 -23.37 8.66 -5.06
CA SER A 373 -23.59 8.79 -6.50
C SER A 373 -25.06 9.07 -6.79
N THR A 374 -25.32 10.22 -7.34
CA THR A 374 -26.65 10.65 -7.78
C THR A 374 -27.16 9.71 -8.89
N ASN A 375 -28.32 9.08 -8.72
CA ASN A 375 -28.91 8.20 -9.76
C ASN A 375 -29.28 9.01 -11.00
N ILE A 376 -28.94 8.50 -12.21
CA ILE A 376 -29.23 9.17 -13.50
C ILE A 376 -30.71 9.47 -13.68
N ASN A 377 -31.61 8.63 -13.16
CA ASN A 377 -33.06 8.86 -13.21
C ASN A 377 -33.49 10.04 -12.31
N THR A 378 -32.82 10.24 -11.18
CA THR A 378 -32.99 11.42 -10.33
C THR A 378 -32.53 12.68 -11.05
N ILE A 379 -31.37 12.65 -11.72
CA ILE A 379 -30.90 13.76 -12.55
C ILE A 379 -31.92 14.10 -13.65
N LYS A 380 -32.44 13.11 -14.37
CA LYS A 380 -33.48 13.31 -15.40
C LYS A 380 -34.73 13.96 -14.83
N LYS A 381 -35.23 13.48 -13.67
CA LYS A 381 -36.42 14.03 -13.00
C LYS A 381 -36.20 15.50 -12.62
N ILE A 382 -35.06 15.83 -12.00
CA ILE A 382 -34.77 17.18 -11.54
C ILE A 382 -34.60 18.12 -12.73
N VAL A 383 -33.86 17.71 -13.78
CA VAL A 383 -33.71 18.53 -15.01
C VAL A 383 -35.04 18.73 -15.69
N ALA A 384 -35.87 17.69 -15.84
CA ALA A 384 -37.18 17.78 -16.45
C ALA A 384 -38.09 18.75 -15.67
N SER A 385 -38.12 18.67 -14.35
CA SER A 385 -38.84 19.60 -13.47
C SER A 385 -38.33 21.02 -13.58
N TYR A 386 -37.02 21.26 -13.57
CA TYR A 386 -36.43 22.59 -13.69
C TYR A 386 -36.80 23.29 -14.99
N PHE A 387 -36.81 22.57 -16.12
CA PHE A 387 -37.18 23.09 -17.40
C PHE A 387 -38.68 23.05 -17.68
N ASN A 388 -39.48 22.52 -16.76
CA ASN A 388 -40.93 22.29 -16.91
C ASN A 388 -41.26 21.50 -18.18
N ILE A 389 -40.67 20.29 -18.29
CA ILE A 389 -40.84 19.37 -19.44
C ILE A 389 -41.09 17.94 -18.92
N SER A 390 -41.72 17.10 -19.75
CA SER A 390 -41.83 15.64 -19.42
C SER A 390 -40.48 14.96 -19.53
N ILE A 391 -40.22 13.96 -18.67
CA ILE A 391 -39.00 13.14 -18.66
C ILE A 391 -38.77 12.48 -20.03
N ASP A 392 -39.83 12.04 -20.68
CA ASP A 392 -39.79 11.36 -21.99
C ASP A 392 -39.20 12.27 -23.10
N ILE A 393 -39.29 13.57 -22.93
CA ILE A 393 -38.67 14.54 -23.83
C ILE A 393 -37.14 14.43 -23.81
N LEU A 394 -36.53 14.10 -22.70
CA LEU A 394 -35.07 13.93 -22.60
C LEU A 394 -34.55 12.73 -23.40
N ALA A 395 -35.39 11.73 -23.65
CA ALA A 395 -35.07 10.56 -24.45
C ALA A 395 -35.26 10.75 -25.96
N LYS A 396 -36.00 11.80 -26.38
CA LYS A 396 -36.34 12.06 -27.79
C LYS A 396 -35.42 13.15 -28.39
N SER A 397 -35.38 13.23 -29.71
CA SER A 397 -34.68 14.28 -30.42
C SER A 397 -35.68 15.33 -30.84
N PHE A 398 -35.42 16.60 -30.50
CA PHE A 398 -36.30 17.72 -30.83
C PHE A 398 -35.55 18.89 -31.50
N LYS A 399 -36.22 19.58 -32.42
CA LYS A 399 -35.68 20.82 -33.04
C LYS A 399 -35.78 22.02 -32.09
N ASN A 400 -36.55 21.96 -31.01
CA ASN A 400 -36.72 23.06 -30.07
C ASN A 400 -35.44 23.25 -29.21
N LYS A 401 -34.90 24.45 -29.24
CA LYS A 401 -33.64 24.83 -28.52
C LYS A 401 -33.71 24.58 -27.02
N LYS A 402 -34.86 24.85 -26.35
CA LYS A 402 -35.09 24.63 -24.93
C LYS A 402 -34.93 23.16 -24.57
N TYR A 403 -35.55 22.24 -25.33
CA TYR A 403 -35.51 20.80 -25.07
C TYR A 403 -34.12 20.20 -25.35
N ALA A 404 -33.46 20.70 -26.40
CA ALA A 404 -32.09 20.30 -26.71
C ALA A 404 -31.12 20.74 -25.61
N THR A 405 -31.26 21.93 -25.06
CA THR A 405 -30.42 22.43 -23.96
C THR A 405 -30.65 21.62 -22.68
N ALA A 406 -31.90 21.36 -22.33
CA ALA A 406 -32.23 20.51 -21.17
C ALA A 406 -31.60 19.08 -21.28
N LYS A 407 -31.69 18.48 -22.48
CA LYS A 407 -31.06 17.18 -22.75
C LYS A 407 -29.54 17.23 -22.62
N HIS A 408 -28.87 18.26 -23.19
CA HIS A 408 -27.42 18.40 -23.07
C HIS A 408 -26.97 18.62 -21.62
N ILE A 409 -27.71 19.44 -20.84
CA ILE A 409 -27.44 19.64 -19.41
C ILE A 409 -27.62 18.33 -18.63
N ALA A 410 -28.69 17.57 -18.88
CA ALA A 410 -28.91 16.28 -18.23
C ALA A 410 -27.77 15.28 -18.51
N ILE A 411 -27.30 15.21 -19.75
CA ILE A 411 -26.16 14.38 -20.17
C ILE A 411 -24.88 14.83 -19.47
N PHE A 412 -24.59 16.14 -19.44
CA PHE A 412 -23.43 16.71 -18.78
C PHE A 412 -23.43 16.40 -17.28
N LEU A 413 -24.54 16.64 -16.58
CA LEU A 413 -24.68 16.35 -15.16
C LEU A 413 -24.62 14.85 -14.86
N SER A 414 -25.14 13.99 -15.73
CA SER A 414 -25.01 12.55 -15.60
C SER A 414 -23.54 12.13 -15.66
N ARG A 415 -22.73 12.70 -16.55
CA ARG A 415 -21.29 12.40 -16.61
C ARG A 415 -20.53 12.89 -15.39
N GLU A 416 -20.89 14.07 -14.88
CA GLU A 416 -20.20 14.71 -13.76
C GLU A 416 -20.57 14.10 -12.38
N LEU A 417 -21.83 13.69 -12.22
CA LEU A 417 -22.38 13.28 -10.92
C LEU A 417 -22.61 11.77 -10.79
N THR A 418 -22.30 11.00 -11.86
CA THR A 418 -22.38 9.53 -11.85
C THR A 418 -21.10 8.91 -12.39
N ASN A 419 -20.84 7.64 -12.04
CA ASN A 419 -19.69 6.90 -12.55
C ASN A 419 -19.95 6.19 -13.89
N LEU A 420 -21.05 6.53 -14.59
CA LEU A 420 -21.46 5.88 -15.82
C LEU A 420 -20.50 6.19 -16.99
N SER A 421 -20.25 5.19 -17.82
CA SER A 421 -19.52 5.34 -19.07
C SER A 421 -20.34 6.13 -20.11
N LEU A 422 -19.67 6.67 -21.13
CA LEU A 422 -20.36 7.38 -22.22
C LEU A 422 -21.36 6.47 -22.95
N SER A 423 -21.10 5.18 -23.02
CA SER A 423 -21.99 4.20 -23.65
C SER A 423 -23.26 3.96 -22.83
N GLU A 424 -23.13 3.86 -21.50
CA GLU A 424 -24.26 3.72 -20.58
C GLU A 424 -25.13 4.97 -20.57
N ILE A 425 -24.51 6.17 -20.54
CA ILE A 425 -25.25 7.43 -20.67
C ILE A 425 -25.98 7.49 -22.01
N ALA A 426 -25.36 7.05 -23.12
CA ALA A 426 -26.00 7.01 -24.43
C ALA A 426 -27.27 6.14 -24.40
N SER A 427 -27.21 4.95 -23.80
CA SER A 427 -28.38 4.05 -23.64
C SER A 427 -29.50 4.73 -22.85
N HIS A 428 -29.18 5.36 -21.73
CA HIS A 428 -30.18 6.04 -20.90
C HIS A 428 -30.88 7.20 -21.58
N PHE A 429 -30.27 7.86 -22.57
CA PHE A 429 -30.85 8.98 -23.33
C PHE A 429 -31.29 8.62 -24.75
N ASN A 430 -31.34 7.32 -25.10
CA ASN A 430 -31.66 6.78 -26.43
C ASN A 430 -30.81 7.44 -27.54
N ILE A 431 -29.51 7.53 -27.32
CA ILE A 431 -28.55 8.09 -28.27
C ILE A 431 -27.76 6.93 -28.91
N LYS A 432 -27.74 6.87 -30.24
CA LYS A 432 -27.12 5.78 -31.01
C LYS A 432 -25.60 5.70 -30.90
N SER A 433 -24.92 6.80 -30.54
CA SER A 433 -23.45 6.87 -30.54
C SER A 433 -22.91 7.59 -29.31
N HIS A 434 -21.93 6.97 -28.66
CA HIS A 434 -21.19 7.58 -27.55
C HIS A 434 -20.49 8.90 -27.95
N SER A 435 -20.10 9.08 -29.22
CA SER A 435 -19.54 10.32 -29.71
C SER A 435 -20.55 11.49 -29.65
N SER A 436 -21.86 11.24 -29.81
CA SER A 436 -22.90 12.26 -29.64
C SER A 436 -23.06 12.70 -28.18
N VAL A 437 -22.83 11.78 -27.24
CA VAL A 437 -22.78 12.11 -25.81
C VAL A 437 -21.58 12.99 -25.50
N ALA A 438 -20.38 12.62 -25.99
CA ALA A 438 -19.17 13.43 -25.83
C ALA A 438 -19.32 14.83 -26.44
N HIS A 439 -19.97 14.94 -27.62
CA HIS A 439 -20.28 16.24 -28.24
C HIS A 439 -21.22 17.09 -27.38
N SER A 440 -22.24 16.46 -26.76
CA SER A 440 -23.17 17.14 -25.85
C SER A 440 -22.47 17.68 -24.60
N ILE A 441 -21.54 16.94 -24.04
CA ILE A 441 -20.73 17.37 -22.90
C ILE A 441 -19.85 18.55 -23.25
N LYS A 442 -19.07 18.47 -24.34
CA LYS A 442 -18.22 19.58 -24.83
C LYS A 442 -19.00 20.85 -25.11
N LYS A 443 -20.24 20.70 -25.62
CA LYS A 443 -21.12 21.82 -25.90
C LYS A 443 -21.54 22.58 -24.65
N ILE A 444 -21.85 21.85 -23.56
CA ILE A 444 -22.18 22.47 -22.27
C ILE A 444 -20.93 23.06 -21.62
N GLU A 445 -19.78 22.37 -21.67
CA GLU A 445 -18.50 22.89 -21.16
C GLU A 445 -18.12 24.24 -21.81
N LYS A 446 -18.34 24.38 -23.13
CA LYS A 446 -18.14 25.65 -23.83
C LYS A 446 -19.15 26.68 -23.38
N ALA A 447 -20.44 26.32 -23.33
CA ALA A 447 -21.50 27.21 -22.91
C ALA A 447 -21.37 27.70 -21.46
N LEU A 448 -20.83 26.90 -20.57
CA LEU A 448 -20.49 27.30 -19.20
C LEU A 448 -19.45 28.44 -19.14
N LYS A 449 -18.64 28.63 -20.16
CA LYS A 449 -17.67 29.73 -20.22
C LYS A 449 -18.27 31.03 -20.79
N GLU A 450 -19.31 30.93 -21.64
CA GLU A 450 -19.80 32.00 -22.47
C GLU A 450 -21.24 32.48 -22.11
N ASP A 451 -22.08 31.59 -21.51
CA ASP A 451 -23.51 31.82 -21.28
C ASP A 451 -23.89 31.77 -19.80
N LYS A 452 -24.15 32.96 -19.22
CA LYS A 452 -24.56 33.11 -17.82
C LYS A 452 -25.86 32.37 -17.48
N THR A 453 -26.78 32.23 -18.43
CA THR A 453 -28.06 31.53 -18.23
C THR A 453 -27.84 30.03 -18.04
N ILE A 454 -26.93 29.44 -18.82
CA ILE A 454 -26.57 28.03 -18.70
C ILE A 454 -25.76 27.79 -17.40
N GLN A 455 -24.85 28.71 -17.04
CA GLN A 455 -24.15 28.67 -15.76
C GLN A 455 -25.14 28.60 -14.58
N TYR A 456 -26.08 29.53 -14.54
CA TYR A 456 -27.12 29.62 -13.51
C TYR A 456 -27.97 28.33 -13.45
N SER A 457 -28.41 27.83 -14.61
CA SER A 457 -29.23 26.62 -14.70
C SER A 457 -28.50 25.40 -14.16
N VAL A 458 -27.25 25.20 -14.58
CA VAL A 458 -26.42 24.07 -14.10
C VAL A 458 -26.15 24.18 -12.62
N PHE A 459 -25.82 25.38 -12.12
CA PHE A 459 -25.62 25.62 -10.70
C PHE A 459 -26.89 25.33 -9.88
N SER A 460 -28.03 25.88 -10.28
CA SER A 460 -29.30 25.68 -9.57
C SER A 460 -29.71 24.22 -9.53
N ILE A 461 -29.57 23.48 -10.65
CA ILE A 461 -29.87 22.06 -10.71
C ILE A 461 -28.93 21.25 -9.80
N LYS A 462 -27.64 21.58 -9.75
CA LYS A 462 -26.69 20.94 -8.84
C LYS A 462 -27.07 21.17 -7.37
N GLU A 463 -27.48 22.36 -6.99
CA GLU A 463 -27.93 22.66 -5.63
C GLU A 463 -29.22 21.90 -5.27
N ILE A 464 -30.16 21.76 -6.21
CA ILE A 464 -31.38 20.94 -5.98
C ILE A 464 -30.98 19.47 -5.78
N ILE A 465 -30.05 18.94 -6.60
CA ILE A 465 -29.56 17.58 -6.47
C ILE A 465 -28.87 17.36 -5.10
N LYS A 466 -28.09 18.32 -4.62
CA LYS A 466 -27.43 18.25 -3.30
C LYS A 466 -28.40 18.27 -2.14
N ARG A 467 -29.51 19.02 -2.24
CA ARG A 467 -30.54 19.10 -1.17
C ARG A 467 -31.45 17.88 -1.08
N GLN A 468 -31.44 17.02 -2.11
CA GLN A 468 -32.21 15.78 -2.14
C GLN A 468 -31.37 14.55 -1.76
N LYS A 469 -30.08 14.77 -1.43
CA LYS A 469 -29.18 13.81 -0.79
C LYS A 469 -29.33 13.89 0.72
#